data_62e4f610d84ad048a51116a2a9ff58fb
#
_entry.id   62e4f610d84ad048a51116a2a9ff58fb
#
_cell.length_a   1.000
_cell.length_b   1.000
_cell.length_c   1.000
_cell.angle_alpha   90.00
_cell.angle_beta   90.00
_cell.angle_gamma   90.00
#
_symmetry.space_group_name_H-M   'P 1'
#
loop_
_entity.id
_entity.type
_entity.pdbx_description
1 polymer ?
#
loop_
_entity_poly.entity_id
_entity_poly.type
_entity_poly.pdbx_seq_one_letter_code
_entity_poly.pdbx_strand_id
1 'polypeptide(L)'
;MSKFPRKETLLEVYEWRMKQSAEDIAFKMNDDEMTYKEYDRRANIIANGIFKEGCNPNSRIAVLAKNSVDYAEIQYGTIKSRTVLVGLNWRLAGPEVVFVVNDSESELLFVGPDFYPLIESIQDQFTHVKKIIAMGDHETWESYDSWKSKFDDSDPKLKGENDDDVIQLYTSGTTGLPKGARLTNKNILASTPMVEETWGKDWNERSVNFVLSPLFHIAGSNIIIMGIVFGCKNVVIPEPDPTKILELINTEKIETAFMVPALIQFLLNHPNCGNTDFSSLRQIVYGASPISEDTLLKAMDVMGCEFWQVYGLTETSGIGTTLAPEFHDPEKGKLRSCGQAYTGVDIRIVDTDGTECKQGDVGEIQIKSDVIMKGYWKRDEANTESIVDEWFFTGDAGFFDEDGFLFIHDRVKDMIISGGENIYPAEVENALMSHPDIIDAAVVGVPDDKWGETVKAFVTLSEDKNHSEADIISYSKEQIASYKCPTSVDFINDIPRNPSGKILRRVLREPFWEEKGRKVS
;
A
#
# COMPACT_ATOMS: atom_id res chain seq x y z
N MET A 1 5.26 2.11 29.14
CA MET A 1 4.31 0.95 29.20
C MET A 1 3.50 0.99 27.92
N SER A 2 3.28 -0.15 27.28
CA SER A 2 2.47 -0.21 26.06
C SER A 2 1.04 0.27 26.29
N LYS A 3 0.49 1.00 25.34
CA LYS A 3 -0.87 1.58 25.37
C LYS A 3 -1.98 0.53 25.20
N PHE A 4 -1.60 -0.67 24.79
CA PHE A 4 -2.50 -1.80 24.58
C PHE A 4 -1.88 -3.09 25.10
N PRO A 5 -2.69 -4.10 25.50
CA PRO A 5 -2.17 -5.34 26.03
C PRO A 5 -1.48 -6.15 24.92
N ARG A 6 -0.34 -6.77 25.23
CA ARG A 6 0.25 -7.79 24.36
C ARG A 6 -0.66 -9.01 24.38
N LYS A 7 -1.21 -9.35 23.22
CA LYS A 7 -2.15 -10.44 22.99
C LYS A 7 -1.66 -11.31 21.84
N GLU A 8 -2.22 -12.50 21.72
CA GLU A 8 -1.84 -13.45 20.68
C GLU A 8 -2.62 -13.22 19.38
N THR A 9 -3.81 -12.61 19.46
CA THR A 9 -4.66 -12.39 18.30
C THR A 9 -5.19 -10.97 18.22
N LEU A 10 -5.44 -10.50 17.01
CA LEU A 10 -6.04 -9.19 16.76
C LEU A 10 -7.45 -9.11 17.37
N LEU A 11 -8.19 -10.23 17.37
CA LEU A 11 -9.49 -10.32 18.04
C LEU A 11 -9.39 -9.93 19.52
N GLU A 12 -8.43 -10.49 20.26
CA GLU A 12 -8.26 -10.18 21.68
C GLU A 12 -7.88 -8.71 21.95
N VAL A 13 -7.09 -8.10 21.05
CA VAL A 13 -6.76 -6.66 21.13
C VAL A 13 -8.00 -5.82 20.87
N TYR A 14 -8.78 -6.18 19.85
CA TYR A 14 -10.03 -5.49 19.49
C TYR A 14 -11.06 -5.61 20.61
N GLU A 15 -11.33 -6.80 21.14
CA GLU A 15 -12.25 -7.00 22.28
C GLU A 15 -11.84 -6.19 23.50
N TRP A 16 -10.55 -6.10 23.77
CA TRP A 16 -10.06 -5.24 24.84
C TRP A 16 -10.37 -3.77 24.53
N ARG A 17 -10.10 -3.30 23.31
CA ARG A 17 -10.36 -1.91 22.90
C ARG A 17 -11.86 -1.58 22.94
N MET A 18 -12.72 -2.46 22.44
CA MET A 18 -14.18 -2.27 22.50
C MET A 18 -14.68 -2.04 23.92
N LYS A 19 -14.04 -2.68 24.91
CA LYS A 19 -14.39 -2.48 26.33
C LYS A 19 -13.83 -1.19 26.91
N GLN A 20 -12.63 -0.76 26.47
CA GLN A 20 -12.02 0.48 26.98
C GLN A 20 -12.71 1.73 26.41
N SER A 21 -13.07 1.72 25.15
CA SER A 21 -13.57 2.87 24.38
C SER A 21 -15.03 2.73 23.96
N ALA A 22 -15.84 1.93 24.67
CA ALA A 22 -17.18 1.52 24.24
C ALA A 22 -18.07 2.67 23.72
N GLU A 23 -18.07 3.80 24.42
CA GLU A 23 -18.91 4.96 24.12
C GLU A 23 -18.20 6.02 23.26
N ASP A 24 -16.90 5.85 22.96
CA ASP A 24 -16.16 6.73 22.06
C ASP A 24 -16.55 6.48 20.60
N ILE A 25 -16.40 7.49 19.76
CA ILE A 25 -16.65 7.37 18.32
C ILE A 25 -15.50 6.59 17.66
N ALA A 26 -15.81 5.43 17.12
CA ALA A 26 -14.88 4.61 16.35
C ALA A 26 -14.75 5.09 14.89
N PHE A 27 -15.89 5.40 14.26
CA PHE A 27 -15.94 5.80 12.85
C PHE A 27 -16.84 7.01 12.63
N LYS A 28 -16.42 7.82 11.67
CA LYS A 28 -17.26 8.85 11.05
C LYS A 28 -17.13 8.80 9.54
N MET A 29 -18.28 8.84 8.85
CA MET A 29 -18.34 8.99 7.41
C MET A 29 -19.52 9.89 7.06
N ASN A 30 -19.28 11.00 6.40
CA ASN A 30 -20.27 12.07 6.21
C ASN A 30 -20.82 12.57 7.58
N ASP A 31 -22.14 12.55 7.75
CA ASP A 31 -22.82 12.94 9.00
C ASP A 31 -23.04 11.78 9.97
N ASP A 32 -22.73 10.54 9.55
CA ASP A 32 -22.95 9.35 10.35
C ASP A 32 -21.75 9.08 11.25
N GLU A 33 -22.02 8.82 12.53
CA GLU A 33 -21.04 8.41 13.54
C GLU A 33 -21.41 7.06 14.14
N MET A 34 -20.41 6.25 14.41
CA MET A 34 -20.57 4.93 15.04
C MET A 34 -19.61 4.79 16.21
N THR A 35 -20.14 4.39 17.39
CA THR A 35 -19.32 4.10 18.57
C THR A 35 -18.58 2.77 18.45
N TYR A 36 -17.53 2.57 19.25
CA TYR A 36 -16.82 1.29 19.36
C TYR A 36 -17.74 0.15 19.76
N LYS A 37 -18.70 0.39 20.67
CA LYS A 37 -19.71 -0.60 21.09
C LYS A 37 -20.63 -1.01 19.94
N GLU A 38 -21.11 -0.05 19.14
CA GLU A 38 -21.96 -0.34 17.99
C GLU A 38 -21.17 -1.07 16.90
N TYR A 39 -19.89 -0.71 16.68
CA TYR A 39 -19.00 -1.40 15.78
C TYR A 39 -18.81 -2.87 16.16
N ASP A 40 -18.59 -3.15 17.46
CA ASP A 40 -18.49 -4.51 17.99
C ASP A 40 -19.79 -5.32 17.76
N ARG A 41 -20.94 -4.69 18.08
CA ARG A 41 -22.26 -5.29 17.88
C ARG A 41 -22.50 -5.66 16.42
N ARG A 42 -22.18 -4.75 15.49
CA ARG A 42 -22.36 -5.00 14.04
C ARG A 42 -21.40 -6.07 13.55
N ALA A 43 -20.18 -6.10 14.02
CA ALA A 43 -19.20 -7.14 13.68
C ALA A 43 -19.64 -8.54 14.15
N ASN A 44 -20.33 -8.64 15.30
CA ASN A 44 -20.95 -9.90 15.74
C ASN A 44 -22.01 -10.39 14.75
N ILE A 45 -22.89 -9.50 14.29
CA ILE A 45 -23.92 -9.83 13.29
C ILE A 45 -23.27 -10.37 12.01
N ILE A 46 -22.21 -9.70 11.53
CA ILE A 46 -21.46 -10.13 10.33
C ILE A 46 -20.86 -11.53 10.53
N ALA A 47 -20.20 -11.75 11.66
CA ALA A 47 -19.60 -13.05 11.95
C ALA A 47 -20.65 -14.18 12.01
N ASN A 48 -21.78 -13.92 12.67
CA ASN A 48 -22.90 -14.87 12.72
C ASN A 48 -23.49 -15.13 11.32
N GLY A 49 -23.58 -14.08 10.49
CA GLY A 49 -24.00 -14.21 9.09
C GLY A 49 -23.05 -15.08 8.27
N ILE A 50 -21.74 -14.83 8.37
CA ILE A 50 -20.71 -15.63 7.68
C ILE A 50 -20.83 -17.11 8.02
N PHE A 51 -21.06 -17.46 9.29
CA PHE A 51 -21.29 -18.86 9.70
C PHE A 51 -22.58 -19.44 9.14
N LYS A 52 -23.67 -18.68 9.12
CA LYS A 52 -24.95 -19.14 8.58
C LYS A 52 -24.93 -19.40 7.08
N GLU A 53 -24.07 -18.69 6.35
CA GLU A 53 -23.80 -18.96 4.93
C GLU A 53 -22.88 -20.18 4.72
N GLY A 54 -22.48 -20.87 5.79
CA GLY A 54 -21.69 -22.10 5.73
C GLY A 54 -20.20 -21.90 5.51
N CYS A 55 -19.68 -20.72 5.85
CA CYS A 55 -18.24 -20.44 5.87
C CYS A 55 -17.65 -20.91 7.20
N ASN A 56 -16.47 -21.49 7.13
CA ASN A 56 -15.73 -22.01 8.28
C ASN A 56 -14.48 -21.15 8.57
N PRO A 57 -13.81 -21.33 9.70
CA PRO A 57 -12.49 -20.73 9.90
C PRO A 57 -11.57 -20.98 8.69
N ASN A 58 -10.83 -19.97 8.29
CA ASN A 58 -10.03 -19.90 7.06
C ASN A 58 -10.79 -19.81 5.72
N SER A 59 -12.13 -19.83 5.66
CA SER A 59 -12.84 -19.45 4.44
C SER A 59 -12.49 -18.02 4.03
N ARG A 60 -12.36 -17.75 2.73
CA ARG A 60 -12.05 -16.41 2.19
C ARG A 60 -13.34 -15.67 1.90
N ILE A 61 -13.36 -14.42 2.34
CA ILE A 61 -14.49 -13.50 2.19
C ILE A 61 -13.99 -12.30 1.37
N ALA A 62 -14.46 -12.19 0.15
CA ALA A 62 -14.03 -11.13 -0.75
C ALA A 62 -14.89 -9.87 -0.58
N VAL A 63 -14.24 -8.70 -0.72
CA VAL A 63 -14.91 -7.40 -0.72
C VAL A 63 -14.43 -6.59 -1.91
N LEU A 64 -15.36 -6.22 -2.80
CA LEU A 64 -15.14 -5.30 -3.92
C LEU A 64 -15.91 -4.01 -3.68
N ALA A 65 -15.32 -3.07 -2.99
CA ALA A 65 -15.95 -1.81 -2.64
C ALA A 65 -14.92 -0.69 -2.45
N LYS A 66 -15.38 0.55 -2.57
CA LYS A 66 -14.65 1.71 -2.06
C LYS A 66 -14.62 1.68 -0.52
N ASN A 67 -13.79 2.53 0.08
CA ASN A 67 -13.74 2.62 1.54
C ASN A 67 -15.12 3.00 2.10
N SER A 68 -15.53 2.31 3.15
CA SER A 68 -16.76 2.59 3.87
C SER A 68 -16.71 2.04 5.29
N VAL A 69 -17.65 2.46 6.11
CA VAL A 69 -17.83 1.89 7.45
C VAL A 69 -18.27 0.43 7.36
N ASP A 70 -19.13 0.09 6.37
CA ASP A 70 -19.53 -1.31 6.11
C ASP A 70 -18.33 -2.21 5.78
N TYR A 71 -17.35 -1.69 5.02
CA TYR A 71 -16.10 -2.42 4.76
C TYR A 71 -15.36 -2.73 6.06
N ALA A 72 -15.26 -1.75 6.97
CA ALA A 72 -14.66 -1.95 8.28
C ALA A 72 -15.43 -2.95 9.14
N GLU A 73 -16.78 -2.92 9.11
CA GLU A 73 -17.64 -3.90 9.78
C GLU A 73 -17.37 -5.32 9.27
N ILE A 74 -17.26 -5.50 7.94
CA ILE A 74 -16.94 -6.79 7.33
C ILE A 74 -15.55 -7.25 7.77
N GLN A 75 -14.54 -6.36 7.76
CA GLN A 75 -13.19 -6.69 8.21
C GLN A 75 -13.18 -7.20 9.66
N TYR A 76 -13.89 -6.54 10.58
CA TYR A 76 -13.95 -7.03 11.96
C TYR A 76 -14.80 -8.30 12.09
N GLY A 77 -15.87 -8.42 11.31
CA GLY A 77 -16.68 -9.64 11.25
C GLY A 77 -15.87 -10.86 10.79
N THR A 78 -14.97 -10.69 9.82
CA THR A 78 -14.05 -11.78 9.39
C THR A 78 -13.06 -12.16 10.49
N ILE A 79 -12.54 -11.20 11.26
CA ILE A 79 -11.68 -11.46 12.42
C ILE A 79 -12.46 -12.27 13.48
N LYS A 80 -13.70 -11.87 13.80
CA LYS A 80 -14.57 -12.57 14.79
C LYS A 80 -14.96 -13.98 14.34
N SER A 81 -15.13 -14.21 13.05
CA SER A 81 -15.46 -15.52 12.49
C SER A 81 -14.24 -16.38 12.17
N ARG A 82 -13.01 -15.90 12.40
CA ARG A 82 -11.76 -16.55 11.99
C ARG A 82 -11.72 -16.86 10.49
N THR A 83 -12.41 -16.05 9.69
CA THR A 83 -12.34 -16.10 8.22
C THR A 83 -11.34 -15.05 7.72
N VAL A 84 -10.96 -15.13 6.46
CA VAL A 84 -9.89 -14.31 5.89
C VAL A 84 -10.50 -13.25 4.98
N LEU A 85 -10.24 -11.99 5.26
CA LEU A 85 -10.64 -10.90 4.37
C LEU A 85 -9.80 -10.91 3.09
N VAL A 86 -10.43 -10.91 1.93
CA VAL A 86 -9.78 -10.71 0.62
C VAL A 86 -10.22 -9.36 0.07
N GLY A 87 -9.36 -8.35 0.20
CA GLY A 87 -9.61 -7.03 -0.35
C GLY A 87 -9.37 -7.01 -1.86
N LEU A 88 -10.41 -6.77 -2.64
CA LEU A 88 -10.30 -6.66 -4.10
C LEU A 88 -10.01 -5.22 -4.50
N ASN A 89 -8.96 -5.04 -5.30
CA ASN A 89 -8.70 -3.74 -5.91
C ASN A 89 -9.83 -3.40 -6.90
N TRP A 90 -10.63 -2.42 -6.56
CA TRP A 90 -11.82 -2.03 -7.32
C TRP A 90 -11.52 -1.36 -8.68
N ARG A 91 -10.23 -1.14 -9.00
CA ARG A 91 -9.78 -0.64 -10.31
C ARG A 91 -9.44 -1.76 -11.29
N LEU A 92 -9.52 -3.02 -10.85
CA LEU A 92 -9.27 -4.18 -11.70
C LEU A 92 -10.33 -4.34 -12.78
N ALA A 93 -9.90 -4.82 -13.96
CA ALA A 93 -10.81 -5.25 -15.02
C ALA A 93 -11.51 -6.57 -14.68
N GLY A 94 -12.62 -6.87 -15.35
CA GLY A 94 -13.42 -8.08 -15.08
C GLY A 94 -12.62 -9.37 -15.03
N PRO A 95 -11.77 -9.71 -16.03
CA PRO A 95 -10.95 -10.91 -15.99
C PRO A 95 -9.99 -10.99 -14.79
N GLU A 96 -9.46 -9.85 -14.34
CA GLU A 96 -8.59 -9.79 -13.17
C GLU A 96 -9.37 -10.04 -11.87
N VAL A 97 -10.59 -9.49 -11.77
CA VAL A 97 -11.49 -9.76 -10.63
C VAL A 97 -11.85 -11.24 -10.59
N VAL A 98 -12.22 -11.84 -11.72
CA VAL A 98 -12.50 -13.29 -11.84
C VAL A 98 -11.29 -14.09 -11.37
N PHE A 99 -10.09 -13.72 -11.81
CA PHE A 99 -8.87 -14.40 -11.39
C PHE A 99 -8.69 -14.34 -9.87
N VAL A 100 -8.75 -13.14 -9.25
CA VAL A 100 -8.51 -12.99 -7.81
C VAL A 100 -9.56 -13.74 -6.97
N VAL A 101 -10.83 -13.63 -7.33
CA VAL A 101 -11.95 -14.31 -6.62
C VAL A 101 -11.81 -15.82 -6.68
N ASN A 102 -11.48 -16.37 -7.85
CA ASN A 102 -11.31 -17.82 -8.03
C ASN A 102 -10.00 -18.34 -7.43
N ASP A 103 -8.89 -17.62 -7.59
CA ASP A 103 -7.59 -18.00 -7.03
C ASP A 103 -7.62 -18.00 -5.50
N SER A 104 -8.28 -17.01 -4.90
CA SER A 104 -8.48 -16.97 -3.44
C SER A 104 -9.45 -18.01 -2.93
N GLU A 105 -10.25 -18.63 -3.79
CA GLU A 105 -11.35 -19.52 -3.42
C GLU A 105 -12.36 -18.82 -2.50
N SER A 106 -12.67 -17.55 -2.78
CA SER A 106 -13.60 -16.77 -1.98
C SER A 106 -15.00 -17.38 -2.01
N GLU A 107 -15.57 -17.59 -0.83
CA GLU A 107 -16.88 -18.24 -0.66
C GLU A 107 -18.05 -17.25 -0.59
N LEU A 108 -17.79 -16.03 -0.10
CA LEU A 108 -18.73 -14.90 -0.13
C LEU A 108 -18.09 -13.73 -0.83
N LEU A 109 -18.90 -12.92 -1.52
CA LEU A 109 -18.48 -11.69 -2.19
C LEU A 109 -19.42 -10.56 -1.80
N PHE A 110 -18.89 -9.55 -1.09
CA PHE A 110 -19.57 -8.30 -0.83
C PHE A 110 -19.21 -7.29 -1.92
N VAL A 111 -20.23 -6.64 -2.50
CA VAL A 111 -20.05 -5.77 -3.67
C VAL A 111 -20.63 -4.40 -3.40
N GLY A 112 -19.81 -3.34 -3.57
CA GLY A 112 -20.23 -1.96 -3.51
C GLY A 112 -21.04 -1.54 -4.75
N PRO A 113 -21.96 -0.56 -4.62
CA PRO A 113 -22.88 -0.18 -5.70
C PRO A 113 -22.21 0.21 -7.02
N ASP A 114 -21.04 0.86 -6.96
CA ASP A 114 -20.29 1.28 -8.14
C ASP A 114 -19.85 0.08 -9.04
N PHE A 115 -19.85 -1.13 -8.51
CA PHE A 115 -19.29 -2.32 -9.16
C PHE A 115 -20.35 -3.37 -9.55
N TYR A 116 -21.64 -3.07 -9.35
CA TYR A 116 -22.72 -3.99 -9.73
C TYR A 116 -22.67 -4.39 -11.21
N PRO A 117 -22.59 -3.44 -12.17
CA PRO A 117 -22.56 -3.82 -13.59
C PRO A 117 -21.36 -4.70 -13.96
N LEU A 118 -20.21 -4.48 -13.31
CA LEU A 118 -19.02 -5.29 -13.51
C LEU A 118 -19.29 -6.73 -13.06
N ILE A 119 -19.77 -6.90 -11.81
CA ILE A 119 -19.98 -8.24 -11.23
C ILE A 119 -21.12 -8.98 -11.94
N GLU A 120 -22.22 -8.32 -12.30
CA GLU A 120 -23.29 -8.90 -13.10
C GLU A 120 -22.76 -9.51 -14.40
N SER A 121 -21.79 -8.85 -15.05
CA SER A 121 -21.21 -9.30 -16.32
C SER A 121 -20.28 -10.51 -16.21
N ILE A 122 -19.77 -10.81 -14.99
CA ILE A 122 -18.74 -11.86 -14.79
C ILE A 122 -19.11 -12.90 -13.72
N GLN A 123 -20.21 -12.74 -12.98
CA GLN A 123 -20.56 -13.59 -11.84
C GLN A 123 -20.65 -15.09 -12.17
N ASP A 124 -21.08 -15.42 -13.38
CA ASP A 124 -21.18 -16.81 -13.84
C ASP A 124 -19.82 -17.52 -14.00
N GLN A 125 -18.72 -16.76 -13.92
CA GLN A 125 -17.37 -17.28 -13.99
C GLN A 125 -16.77 -17.57 -12.61
N PHE A 126 -17.46 -17.25 -11.51
CA PHE A 126 -17.00 -17.55 -10.16
C PHE A 126 -17.23 -19.02 -9.82
N THR A 127 -16.19 -19.69 -9.32
CA THR A 127 -16.22 -21.15 -9.09
C THR A 127 -16.50 -21.54 -7.65
N HIS A 128 -16.25 -20.66 -6.69
CA HIS A 128 -16.36 -20.94 -5.25
C HIS A 128 -17.35 -20.03 -4.53
N VAL A 129 -17.78 -18.93 -5.13
CA VAL A 129 -18.69 -17.97 -4.50
C VAL A 129 -20.06 -18.59 -4.30
N LYS A 130 -20.45 -18.79 -3.06
CA LYS A 130 -21.76 -19.34 -2.66
C LYS A 130 -22.83 -18.26 -2.71
N LYS A 131 -22.45 -17.01 -2.44
CA LYS A 131 -23.38 -15.88 -2.37
C LYS A 131 -22.70 -14.55 -2.65
N ILE A 132 -23.38 -13.70 -3.40
CA ILE A 132 -23.06 -12.29 -3.59
C ILE A 132 -24.00 -11.47 -2.72
N ILE A 133 -23.46 -10.50 -1.98
CA ILE A 133 -24.20 -9.60 -1.10
C ILE A 133 -23.96 -8.17 -1.59
N ALA A 134 -25.03 -7.46 -1.91
CA ALA A 134 -24.98 -6.09 -2.39
C ALA A 134 -24.84 -5.13 -1.20
N MET A 135 -23.81 -4.27 -1.19
CA MET A 135 -23.61 -3.25 -0.15
C MET A 135 -24.50 -2.00 -0.38
N GLY A 136 -25.71 -2.23 -0.86
CA GLY A 136 -26.75 -1.27 -1.18
C GLY A 136 -27.96 -2.02 -1.77
N ASP A 137 -28.90 -1.31 -2.38
CA ASP A 137 -30.04 -1.93 -3.03
C ASP A 137 -29.64 -2.55 -4.37
N HIS A 138 -30.15 -3.75 -4.65
CA HIS A 138 -29.92 -4.48 -5.90
C HIS A 138 -31.16 -5.32 -6.27
N GLU A 139 -31.43 -5.50 -7.57
CA GLU A 139 -32.65 -6.18 -8.03
C GLU A 139 -32.65 -7.69 -7.71
N THR A 140 -31.50 -8.35 -7.78
CA THR A 140 -31.37 -9.81 -7.67
C THR A 140 -30.54 -10.28 -6.49
N TRP A 141 -29.52 -9.54 -6.07
CA TRP A 141 -28.71 -9.88 -4.91
C TRP A 141 -29.32 -9.34 -3.64
N GLU A 142 -29.16 -10.08 -2.56
CA GLU A 142 -29.62 -9.64 -1.25
C GLU A 142 -28.82 -8.41 -0.80
N SER A 143 -29.52 -7.36 -0.33
CA SER A 143 -28.86 -6.19 0.22
C SER A 143 -28.21 -6.50 1.57
N TYR A 144 -27.10 -5.80 1.86
CA TYR A 144 -26.32 -5.96 3.08
C TYR A 144 -27.17 -5.77 4.34
N ASP A 145 -28.06 -4.76 4.35
CA ASP A 145 -28.93 -4.51 5.48
C ASP A 145 -29.98 -5.60 5.65
N SER A 146 -30.58 -6.09 4.56
CA SER A 146 -31.50 -7.22 4.61
C SER A 146 -30.80 -8.48 5.10
N TRP A 147 -29.57 -8.72 4.63
CA TRP A 147 -28.76 -9.86 5.04
C TRP A 147 -28.42 -9.79 6.53
N LYS A 148 -27.90 -8.64 7.01
CA LYS A 148 -27.60 -8.42 8.43
C LYS A 148 -28.80 -8.63 9.35
N SER A 149 -29.99 -8.18 8.93
CA SER A 149 -31.23 -8.25 9.74
C SER A 149 -31.67 -9.66 10.15
N LYS A 150 -31.11 -10.69 9.52
CA LYS A 150 -31.43 -12.09 9.77
C LYS A 150 -30.66 -12.73 10.93
N PHE A 151 -29.63 -12.05 11.42
CA PHE A 151 -28.69 -12.61 12.37
C PHE A 151 -28.72 -11.83 13.69
N ASP A 152 -28.49 -12.54 14.77
CA ASP A 152 -28.37 -11.93 16.09
C ASP A 152 -26.98 -11.30 16.30
N ASP A 153 -26.87 -10.44 17.29
CA ASP A 153 -25.65 -9.71 17.64
C ASP A 153 -24.86 -10.38 18.79
N SER A 154 -25.15 -11.65 19.07
CA SER A 154 -24.40 -12.40 20.09
C SER A 154 -22.96 -12.62 19.64
N ASP A 155 -22.03 -12.46 20.56
CA ASP A 155 -20.62 -12.73 20.33
C ASP A 155 -20.41 -14.24 20.00
N PRO A 156 -19.80 -14.58 18.83
CA PRO A 156 -19.51 -15.98 18.49
C PRO A 156 -18.56 -16.69 19.46
N LYS A 157 -17.78 -15.93 20.24
CA LYS A 157 -16.83 -16.42 21.25
C LYS A 157 -15.81 -17.43 20.74
N LEU A 158 -15.38 -17.26 19.49
CA LEU A 158 -14.30 -18.05 18.95
C LEU A 158 -12.96 -17.58 19.50
N LYS A 159 -12.08 -18.54 19.75
CA LYS A 159 -10.69 -18.23 20.03
C LYS A 159 -9.90 -18.32 18.74
N GLY A 160 -9.26 -17.23 18.37
CA GLY A 160 -8.29 -17.20 17.29
C GLY A 160 -6.97 -17.86 17.68
N GLU A 161 -6.16 -18.13 16.69
CA GLU A 161 -4.78 -18.59 16.85
C GLU A 161 -3.81 -17.57 16.26
N ASN A 162 -2.61 -17.48 16.82
CA ASN A 162 -1.60 -16.52 16.38
C ASN A 162 -1.25 -16.66 14.88
N ASP A 163 -1.32 -17.87 14.36
CA ASP A 163 -1.00 -18.23 12.97
C ASP A 163 -2.24 -18.26 12.03
N ASP A 164 -3.42 -17.86 12.51
CA ASP A 164 -4.59 -17.70 11.64
C ASP A 164 -4.35 -16.57 10.63
N ASP A 165 -4.68 -16.84 9.36
CA ASP A 165 -4.72 -15.80 8.34
C ASP A 165 -5.84 -14.80 8.69
N VAL A 166 -5.55 -13.51 8.62
CA VAL A 166 -6.52 -12.42 8.87
C VAL A 166 -6.89 -11.73 7.57
N ILE A 167 -5.89 -11.40 6.78
CA ILE A 167 -6.04 -10.67 5.53
C ILE A 167 -5.20 -11.35 4.45
N GLN A 168 -5.78 -11.47 3.25
CA GLN A 168 -5.08 -11.90 2.04
C GLN A 168 -5.17 -10.78 1.01
N LEU A 169 -4.03 -10.18 0.66
CA LEU A 169 -3.95 -9.08 -0.29
C LEU A 169 -3.20 -9.50 -1.54
N TYR A 170 -3.75 -9.17 -2.70
CA TYR A 170 -3.14 -9.50 -3.98
C TYR A 170 -2.17 -8.42 -4.42
N THR A 171 -0.92 -8.84 -4.64
CA THR A 171 0.15 -7.97 -5.17
C THR A 171 0.37 -8.29 -6.64
N SER A 172 0.68 -7.26 -7.43
CA SER A 172 1.09 -7.45 -8.83
C SER A 172 2.42 -8.17 -8.86
N GLY A 173 2.37 -9.47 -9.05
CA GLY A 173 3.57 -10.30 -9.17
C GLY A 173 4.45 -9.83 -10.32
N THR A 174 5.74 -10.05 -10.18
CA THR A 174 6.75 -9.74 -11.20
C THR A 174 6.64 -10.65 -12.43
N THR A 175 5.92 -11.76 -12.28
CA THR A 175 5.81 -12.85 -13.26
C THR A 175 4.47 -12.91 -14.01
N GLY A 176 3.63 -11.88 -13.90
CA GLY A 176 2.41 -11.72 -14.69
C GLY A 176 1.10 -11.81 -13.90
N LEU A 177 0.82 -12.88 -13.19
CA LEU A 177 -0.43 -13.00 -12.41
C LEU A 177 -0.26 -12.52 -10.97
N PRO A 178 -1.28 -11.85 -10.38
CA PRO A 178 -1.23 -11.42 -8.99
C PRO A 178 -1.08 -12.60 -8.02
N LYS A 179 -0.38 -12.38 -6.91
CA LYS A 179 -0.19 -13.36 -5.85
C LYS A 179 -0.85 -12.88 -4.55
N GLY A 180 -1.58 -13.74 -3.89
CA GLY A 180 -2.26 -13.44 -2.63
C GLY A 180 -1.32 -13.59 -1.43
N ALA A 181 -0.77 -12.49 -0.92
CA ALA A 181 0.05 -12.48 0.30
C ALA A 181 -0.84 -12.71 1.54
N ARG A 182 -0.49 -13.69 2.37
CA ARG A 182 -1.25 -14.10 3.56
C ARG A 182 -0.66 -13.43 4.80
N LEU A 183 -1.43 -12.59 5.45
CA LEU A 183 -1.04 -11.91 6.68
C LEU A 183 -1.80 -12.51 7.86
N THR A 184 -1.05 -13.00 8.85
CA THR A 184 -1.60 -13.66 10.04
C THR A 184 -1.76 -12.66 11.20
N ASN A 185 -2.43 -13.10 12.28
CA ASN A 185 -2.44 -12.37 13.55
C ASN A 185 -1.02 -12.01 14.00
N LYS A 186 -0.08 -12.96 13.91
CA LYS A 186 1.33 -12.75 14.27
C LYS A 186 1.93 -11.59 13.50
N ASN A 187 1.79 -11.59 12.17
CA ASN A 187 2.39 -10.57 11.31
C ASN A 187 1.84 -9.16 11.62
N ILE A 188 0.52 -9.04 11.75
CA ILE A 188 -0.12 -7.75 12.03
C ILE A 188 0.22 -7.27 13.44
N LEU A 189 0.16 -8.13 14.44
CA LEU A 189 0.45 -7.74 15.83
C LEU A 189 1.94 -7.44 16.07
N ALA A 190 2.86 -8.05 15.32
CA ALA A 190 4.28 -7.70 15.38
C ALA A 190 4.53 -6.25 14.97
N SER A 191 3.71 -5.68 14.07
CA SER A 191 3.83 -4.29 13.63
C SER A 191 3.36 -3.27 14.68
N THR A 192 2.45 -3.65 15.57
CA THR A 192 1.81 -2.69 16.50
C THR A 192 2.78 -2.02 17.48
N PRO A 193 3.72 -2.71 18.16
CA PRO A 193 4.71 -2.04 19.00
C PRO A 193 5.68 -1.16 18.18
N MET A 194 6.01 -1.55 16.96
CA MET A 194 6.87 -0.75 16.07
C MET A 194 6.22 0.59 15.74
N VAL A 195 4.92 0.57 15.44
CA VAL A 195 4.12 1.78 15.23
C VAL A 195 4.01 2.59 16.53
N GLU A 196 3.78 1.95 17.68
CA GLU A 196 3.72 2.62 18.99
C GLU A 196 5.02 3.36 19.34
N GLU A 197 6.18 2.84 18.96
CA GLU A 197 7.49 3.45 19.20
C GLU A 197 7.83 4.58 18.22
N THR A 198 7.10 4.68 17.10
CA THR A 198 7.39 5.62 16.01
C THR A 198 6.23 6.58 15.77
N TRP A 199 5.65 6.57 14.59
CA TRP A 199 4.60 7.50 14.18
C TRP A 199 3.27 7.34 14.94
N GLY A 200 3.03 6.23 15.62
CA GLY A 200 1.89 6.02 16.53
C GLY A 200 2.15 6.44 17.98
N LYS A 201 3.35 6.96 18.27
CA LYS A 201 3.76 7.28 19.67
C LYS A 201 2.79 8.20 20.42
N ASP A 202 2.13 9.10 19.72
CA ASP A 202 1.22 10.08 20.30
C ASP A 202 -0.27 9.76 20.06
N TRP A 203 -0.58 8.66 19.37
CA TRP A 203 -1.96 8.25 19.14
C TRP A 203 -2.63 7.77 20.43
N ASN A 204 -3.90 8.11 20.58
CA ASN A 204 -4.72 7.76 21.74
C ASN A 204 -6.22 7.92 21.42
N GLU A 205 -7.08 7.71 22.39
CA GLU A 205 -8.54 7.75 22.28
C GLU A 205 -9.12 9.12 21.86
N ARG A 206 -8.31 10.17 21.88
CA ARG A 206 -8.72 11.52 21.42
C ARG A 206 -8.24 11.82 20.01
N SER A 207 -7.35 10.98 19.47
CA SER A 207 -6.78 11.21 18.15
C SER A 207 -7.80 11.00 17.04
N VAL A 208 -7.72 11.84 16.02
CA VAL A 208 -8.55 11.76 14.82
C VAL A 208 -7.70 11.27 13.65
N ASN A 209 -7.91 10.02 13.25
CA ASN A 209 -7.21 9.33 12.19
C ASN A 209 -7.99 9.45 10.87
N PHE A 210 -7.30 9.76 9.78
CA PHE A 210 -7.91 9.89 8.46
C PHE A 210 -7.69 8.62 7.62
N VAL A 211 -8.76 7.88 7.35
CA VAL A 211 -8.76 6.68 6.52
C VAL A 211 -9.10 7.07 5.08
N LEU A 212 -8.08 7.43 4.32
CA LEU A 212 -8.20 7.84 2.92
C LEU A 212 -7.53 6.86 1.94
N SER A 213 -6.58 6.06 2.41
CA SER A 213 -5.96 5.02 1.58
C SER A 213 -6.92 3.86 1.35
N PRO A 214 -6.89 3.21 0.16
CA PRO A 214 -7.79 2.10 -0.14
C PRO A 214 -7.66 0.95 0.84
N LEU A 215 -8.78 0.47 1.40
CA LEU A 215 -8.81 -0.62 2.38
C LEU A 215 -8.42 -1.99 1.81
N PHE A 216 -8.47 -2.15 0.50
CA PHE A 216 -7.96 -3.35 -0.18
C PHE A 216 -6.43 -3.40 -0.28
N HIS A 217 -5.74 -2.33 0.15
CA HIS A 217 -4.27 -2.22 0.13
C HIS A 217 -3.73 -2.21 1.55
N ILE A 218 -2.50 -2.73 1.75
CA ILE A 218 -1.89 -2.86 3.08
C ILE A 218 -1.84 -1.52 3.84
N ALA A 219 -1.58 -0.40 3.16
CA ALA A 219 -1.55 0.91 3.79
C ALA A 219 -2.92 1.27 4.40
N GLY A 220 -4.02 1.10 3.66
CA GLY A 220 -5.38 1.36 4.15
C GLY A 220 -5.77 0.40 5.27
N SER A 221 -5.53 -0.90 5.08
CA SER A 221 -5.80 -1.92 6.10
C SER A 221 -5.03 -1.66 7.40
N ASN A 222 -3.76 -1.28 7.32
CA ASN A 222 -2.97 -0.98 8.52
C ASN A 222 -3.45 0.29 9.23
N ILE A 223 -3.72 1.35 8.50
CA ILE A 223 -4.18 2.63 9.10
C ILE A 223 -5.48 2.44 9.87
N ILE A 224 -6.44 1.66 9.34
CA ILE A 224 -7.69 1.40 10.06
C ILE A 224 -7.47 0.48 11.27
N ILE A 225 -6.65 -0.58 11.13
CA ILE A 225 -6.32 -1.49 12.23
C ILE A 225 -5.63 -0.72 13.36
N MET A 226 -4.61 0.09 13.04
CA MET A 226 -3.91 0.89 14.05
C MET A 226 -4.84 1.93 14.67
N GLY A 227 -5.68 2.61 13.88
CA GLY A 227 -6.68 3.53 14.41
C GLY A 227 -7.58 2.88 15.46
N ILE A 228 -8.02 1.64 15.22
CA ILE A 228 -8.83 0.87 16.18
C ILE A 228 -7.98 0.45 17.39
N VAL A 229 -6.79 -0.10 17.20
CA VAL A 229 -5.91 -0.54 18.29
C VAL A 229 -5.59 0.61 19.25
N PHE A 230 -5.32 1.80 18.73
CA PHE A 230 -5.04 2.98 19.55
C PHE A 230 -6.30 3.69 20.09
N GLY A 231 -7.48 3.33 19.62
CA GLY A 231 -8.76 3.89 20.07
C GLY A 231 -9.14 5.20 19.39
N CYS A 232 -8.59 5.50 18.24
CA CYS A 232 -8.83 6.74 17.50
C CYS A 232 -10.27 6.84 16.96
N LYS A 233 -10.74 8.07 16.77
CA LYS A 233 -11.85 8.35 15.83
C LYS A 233 -11.31 8.22 14.41
N ASN A 234 -11.88 7.32 13.63
CA ASN A 234 -11.50 7.07 12.24
C ASN A 234 -12.47 7.80 11.29
N VAL A 235 -12.01 8.86 10.65
CA VAL A 235 -12.78 9.57 9.61
C VAL A 235 -12.52 8.89 8.27
N VAL A 236 -13.56 8.38 7.62
CA VAL A 236 -13.46 7.57 6.40
C VAL A 236 -13.98 8.36 5.19
N ILE A 237 -13.24 8.30 4.08
CA ILE A 237 -13.73 8.76 2.77
C ILE A 237 -13.67 7.62 1.76
N PRO A 238 -14.62 7.55 0.81
CA PRO A 238 -14.69 6.46 -0.16
C PRO A 238 -13.44 6.33 -1.02
N GLU A 239 -12.91 7.45 -1.46
CA GLU A 239 -11.72 7.59 -2.29
C GLU A 239 -11.04 8.94 -2.07
N PRO A 240 -9.73 9.06 -2.35
CA PRO A 240 -9.03 10.32 -2.18
C PRO A 240 -9.54 11.40 -3.16
N ASP A 241 -10.25 12.39 -2.63
CA ASP A 241 -10.67 13.61 -3.33
C ASP A 241 -9.98 14.80 -2.66
N PRO A 242 -9.09 15.53 -3.36
CA PRO A 242 -8.36 16.65 -2.77
C PRO A 242 -9.24 17.73 -2.14
N THR A 243 -10.38 18.05 -2.76
CA THR A 243 -11.33 19.05 -2.20
C THR A 243 -11.89 18.56 -0.88
N LYS A 244 -12.36 17.32 -0.85
CA LYS A 244 -12.95 16.72 0.35
C LYS A 244 -11.93 16.50 1.46
N ILE A 245 -10.71 16.12 1.10
CA ILE A 245 -9.60 15.96 2.06
C ILE A 245 -9.32 17.27 2.78
N LEU A 246 -9.12 18.38 2.04
CA LEU A 246 -8.87 19.69 2.61
C LEU A 246 -10.04 20.20 3.48
N GLU A 247 -11.29 19.95 3.05
CA GLU A 247 -12.48 20.25 3.84
C GLU A 247 -12.48 19.49 5.17
N LEU A 248 -12.27 18.17 5.14
CA LEU A 248 -12.33 17.32 6.33
C LEU A 248 -11.16 17.57 7.31
N ILE A 249 -9.97 17.91 6.82
CA ILE A 249 -8.88 18.37 7.70
C ILE A 249 -9.36 19.53 8.56
N ASN A 250 -10.08 20.49 7.95
CA ASN A 250 -10.63 21.66 8.63
C ASN A 250 -11.78 21.32 9.58
N THR A 251 -12.78 20.57 9.09
CA THR A 251 -14.05 20.37 9.80
C THR A 251 -13.98 19.29 10.86
N GLU A 252 -13.27 18.18 10.58
CA GLU A 252 -13.14 17.05 11.51
C GLU A 252 -11.89 17.13 12.39
N LYS A 253 -11.07 18.17 12.22
CA LYS A 253 -9.85 18.38 12.98
C LYS A 253 -8.93 17.15 12.92
N ILE A 254 -8.68 16.68 11.69
CA ILE A 254 -7.80 15.54 11.43
C ILE A 254 -6.42 15.79 12.07
N GLU A 255 -5.92 14.81 12.81
CA GLU A 255 -4.60 14.89 13.45
C GLU A 255 -3.52 14.09 12.72
N THR A 256 -3.92 13.01 12.05
CA THR A 256 -2.98 12.12 11.37
C THR A 256 -3.57 11.51 10.11
N ALA A 257 -2.73 11.36 9.09
CA ALA A 257 -3.09 10.72 7.82
C ALA A 257 -1.90 9.97 7.22
N PHE A 258 -2.17 8.84 6.55
CA PHE A 258 -1.21 8.25 5.62
C PHE A 258 -1.51 8.76 4.20
N MET A 259 -0.50 9.31 3.53
CA MET A 259 -0.64 9.85 2.18
C MET A 259 0.47 9.33 1.27
N VAL A 260 0.12 8.94 0.05
CA VAL A 260 1.12 8.69 -0.99
C VAL A 260 1.65 10.03 -1.55
N PRO A 261 2.92 10.10 -2.00
CA PRO A 261 3.52 11.33 -2.53
C PRO A 261 2.70 12.06 -3.60
N ALA A 262 2.11 11.32 -4.52
CA ALA A 262 1.23 11.91 -5.55
C ALA A 262 0.04 12.67 -4.97
N LEU A 263 -0.58 12.13 -3.90
CA LEU A 263 -1.69 12.81 -3.23
C LEU A 263 -1.22 14.10 -2.53
N ILE A 264 -0.06 14.06 -1.87
CA ILE A 264 0.55 15.27 -1.27
C ILE A 264 0.73 16.35 -2.35
N GLN A 265 1.27 15.99 -3.51
CA GLN A 265 1.45 16.90 -4.63
C GLN A 265 0.12 17.47 -5.15
N PHE A 266 -0.93 16.64 -5.29
CA PHE A 266 -2.26 17.11 -5.68
C PHE A 266 -2.86 18.08 -4.67
N LEU A 267 -2.69 17.82 -3.37
CA LEU A 267 -3.15 18.74 -2.32
C LEU A 267 -2.41 20.08 -2.39
N LEU A 268 -1.09 20.09 -2.55
CA LEU A 268 -0.28 21.30 -2.65
C LEU A 268 -0.64 22.17 -3.86
N ASN A 269 -1.06 21.54 -4.96
CA ASN A 269 -1.46 22.25 -6.19
C ASN A 269 -2.94 22.62 -6.21
N HIS A 270 -3.73 22.18 -5.21
CA HIS A 270 -5.16 22.48 -5.16
C HIS A 270 -5.41 23.95 -4.76
N PRO A 271 -6.34 24.67 -5.44
CA PRO A 271 -6.61 26.10 -5.16
C PRO A 271 -6.96 26.41 -3.70
N ASN A 272 -7.59 25.47 -3.01
CA ASN A 272 -8.01 25.64 -1.61
C ASN A 272 -6.90 25.32 -0.60
N CYS A 273 -5.76 24.80 -1.01
CA CYS A 273 -4.67 24.41 -0.10
C CYS A 273 -4.23 25.58 0.79
N GLY A 274 -3.98 26.75 0.18
CA GLY A 274 -3.57 27.95 0.91
C GLY A 274 -4.62 28.54 1.87
N ASN A 275 -5.87 28.09 1.79
CA ASN A 275 -6.97 28.53 2.66
C ASN A 275 -7.35 27.47 3.71
N THR A 276 -6.68 26.32 3.71
CA THR A 276 -6.95 25.23 4.66
C THR A 276 -6.20 25.48 5.95
N ASP A 277 -6.90 25.35 7.08
CA ASP A 277 -6.29 25.38 8.41
C ASP A 277 -5.74 23.98 8.76
N PHE A 278 -4.44 23.82 8.64
CA PHE A 278 -3.71 22.58 8.99
C PHE A 278 -3.35 22.49 10.48
N SER A 279 -3.73 23.43 11.33
CA SER A 279 -3.28 23.50 12.72
C SER A 279 -3.64 22.27 13.58
N SER A 280 -4.66 21.51 13.21
CA SER A 280 -4.99 20.24 13.86
C SER A 280 -4.10 19.08 13.42
N LEU A 281 -3.53 19.16 12.20
CA LEU A 281 -2.72 18.10 11.63
C LEU A 281 -1.37 18.05 12.34
N ARG A 282 -1.13 17.00 13.10
CA ARG A 282 0.13 16.81 13.84
C ARG A 282 1.17 16.12 12.99
N GLN A 283 0.74 15.17 12.15
CA GLN A 283 1.66 14.41 11.32
C GLN A 283 1.04 13.87 10.03
N ILE A 284 1.89 13.71 9.05
CA ILE A 284 1.64 12.90 7.84
C ILE A 284 2.63 11.75 7.83
N VAL A 285 2.11 10.53 7.73
CA VAL A 285 2.88 9.34 7.40
C VAL A 285 2.83 9.17 5.88
N TYR A 286 3.97 9.06 5.21
CA TYR A 286 3.98 8.92 3.77
C TYR A 286 4.90 7.78 3.30
N GLY A 287 4.61 7.22 2.14
CA GLY A 287 5.39 6.11 1.59
C GLY A 287 4.76 5.50 0.34
N ALA A 288 5.04 4.23 0.10
CA ALA A 288 4.62 3.44 -1.06
C ALA A 288 5.27 3.85 -2.40
N SER A 289 5.83 5.06 -2.51
CA SER A 289 6.61 5.53 -3.65
C SER A 289 7.61 6.62 -3.22
N PRO A 290 8.66 6.90 -4.03
CA PRO A 290 9.53 8.03 -3.79
C PRO A 290 8.80 9.37 -3.83
N ILE A 291 9.31 10.36 -3.08
CA ILE A 291 8.88 11.76 -3.11
C ILE A 291 10.06 12.64 -3.52
N SER A 292 9.81 13.69 -4.30
CA SER A 292 10.87 14.67 -4.59
C SER A 292 11.14 15.54 -3.37
N GLU A 293 12.39 15.95 -3.18
CA GLU A 293 12.77 16.85 -2.08
C GLU A 293 11.96 18.14 -2.09
N ASP A 294 11.77 18.75 -3.28
CA ASP A 294 11.00 19.98 -3.43
C ASP A 294 9.53 19.82 -2.99
N THR A 295 8.89 18.72 -3.37
CA THR A 295 7.50 18.43 -2.94
C THR A 295 7.45 18.23 -1.43
N LEU A 296 8.40 17.50 -0.85
CA LEU A 296 8.45 17.23 0.59
C LEU A 296 8.67 18.53 1.38
N LEU A 297 9.66 19.34 1.01
CA LEU A 297 9.94 20.59 1.69
C LEU A 297 8.77 21.58 1.60
N LYS A 298 8.16 21.70 0.42
CA LYS A 298 6.95 22.51 0.23
C LYS A 298 5.79 22.01 1.09
N ALA A 299 5.60 20.68 1.20
CA ALA A 299 4.54 20.12 2.03
C ALA A 299 4.77 20.42 3.52
N MET A 300 6.00 20.29 3.99
CA MET A 300 6.39 20.62 5.38
C MET A 300 6.13 22.10 5.69
N ASP A 301 6.50 23.02 4.79
CA ASP A 301 6.28 24.46 4.96
C ASP A 301 4.79 24.81 4.97
N VAL A 302 4.00 24.28 4.04
CA VAL A 302 2.57 24.59 3.89
C VAL A 302 1.72 23.95 4.98
N MET A 303 1.97 22.69 5.31
CA MET A 303 1.12 21.93 6.25
C MET A 303 1.56 22.06 7.71
N GLY A 304 2.83 22.45 7.95
CA GLY A 304 3.32 22.80 9.29
C GLY A 304 3.28 21.66 10.31
N CYS A 305 3.35 20.40 9.86
CA CYS A 305 3.25 19.20 10.70
C CYS A 305 4.49 18.31 10.58
N GLU A 306 4.59 17.30 11.44
CA GLU A 306 5.65 16.27 11.34
C GLU A 306 5.42 15.37 10.11
N PHE A 307 6.52 14.95 9.47
CA PHE A 307 6.51 13.97 8.40
C PHE A 307 7.25 12.70 8.84
N TRP A 308 6.64 11.55 8.60
CA TRP A 308 7.21 10.23 8.81
C TRP A 308 7.22 9.48 7.49
N GLN A 309 8.38 9.17 6.96
CA GLN A 309 8.47 8.29 5.80
C GLN A 309 8.43 6.83 6.26
N VAL A 310 7.74 5.97 5.50
CA VAL A 310 7.73 4.53 5.75
C VAL A 310 8.02 3.76 4.46
N TYR A 311 8.85 2.74 4.56
CA TYR A 311 9.08 1.76 3.51
C TYR A 311 8.67 0.38 4.01
N GLY A 312 7.95 -0.33 3.17
CA GLY A 312 7.52 -1.70 3.38
C GLY A 312 6.69 -2.19 2.21
N LEU A 313 6.46 -3.47 2.16
CA LEU A 313 5.69 -4.16 1.15
C LEU A 313 4.46 -4.80 1.78
N THR A 314 3.51 -5.26 0.97
CA THR A 314 2.39 -6.07 1.47
C THR A 314 2.93 -7.29 2.21
N GLU A 315 3.96 -7.91 1.67
CA GLU A 315 4.65 -9.09 2.17
C GLU A 315 5.36 -8.87 3.51
N THR A 316 5.62 -7.62 3.89
CA THR A 316 6.20 -7.25 5.18
C THR A 316 5.18 -6.55 6.09
N SER A 317 3.88 -6.78 5.87
CA SER A 317 2.79 -6.08 6.59
C SER A 317 2.93 -4.55 6.54
N GLY A 318 3.55 -4.00 5.49
CA GLY A 318 3.81 -2.57 5.33
C GLY A 318 4.95 -2.01 6.18
N ILE A 319 5.75 -2.86 6.82
CA ILE A 319 6.82 -2.49 7.76
C ILE A 319 8.19 -2.94 7.21
N GLY A 320 9.15 -2.06 7.28
CA GLY A 320 10.56 -2.30 6.93
C GLY A 320 11.44 -1.24 7.59
N THR A 321 11.38 0.00 7.09
CA THR A 321 12.10 1.14 7.68
C THR A 321 11.19 2.34 7.87
N THR A 322 11.63 3.29 8.69
CA THR A 322 10.98 4.60 8.85
C THR A 322 12.01 5.71 8.97
N LEU A 323 11.74 6.86 8.32
CA LEU A 323 12.49 8.10 8.52
C LEU A 323 11.71 8.99 9.49
N ALA A 324 12.31 9.25 10.64
CA ALA A 324 11.70 10.07 11.68
C ALA A 324 11.74 11.58 11.32
N PRO A 325 10.86 12.41 11.92
CA PRO A 325 10.73 13.84 11.59
C PRO A 325 12.03 14.63 11.71
N GLU A 326 12.86 14.31 12.69
CA GLU A 326 14.14 14.99 12.92
C GLU A 326 15.16 14.83 11.76
N PHE A 327 14.93 13.86 10.86
CA PHE A 327 15.77 13.64 9.68
C PHE A 327 15.19 14.26 8.39
N HIS A 328 14.03 14.91 8.48
CA HIS A 328 13.45 15.68 7.37
C HIS A 328 14.07 17.09 7.25
N ASP A 329 15.31 17.19 7.60
CA ASP A 329 16.13 18.39 7.52
C ASP A 329 17.10 18.28 6.33
N PRO A 330 17.07 19.23 5.35
CA PRO A 330 17.99 19.20 4.21
C PRO A 330 19.47 19.14 4.60
N GLU A 331 19.85 19.79 5.73
CA GLU A 331 21.24 19.80 6.19
C GLU A 331 21.76 18.42 6.61
N LYS A 332 20.84 17.49 6.93
CA LYS A 332 21.19 16.11 7.30
C LYS A 332 21.38 15.19 6.10
N GLY A 333 20.96 15.59 4.89
CA GLY A 333 21.13 14.82 3.67
C GLY A 333 20.37 13.48 3.64
N LYS A 334 19.25 13.35 4.40
CA LYS A 334 18.49 12.09 4.52
C LYS A 334 17.12 12.14 3.85
N LEU A 335 16.74 13.24 3.19
CA LEU A 335 15.41 13.42 2.59
C LEU A 335 15.02 12.36 1.55
N ARG A 336 16.01 11.72 0.91
CA ARG A 336 15.83 10.63 -0.05
C ARG A 336 15.91 9.23 0.57
N SER A 337 16.26 9.15 1.84
CA SER A 337 16.37 7.89 2.56
C SER A 337 14.98 7.34 2.90
N CYS A 338 14.85 6.02 2.93
CA CYS A 338 13.71 5.34 3.52
C CYS A 338 13.82 5.21 5.05
N GLY A 339 14.85 5.81 5.65
CA GLY A 339 15.07 5.79 7.09
C GLY A 339 15.84 4.57 7.58
N GLN A 340 15.62 4.23 8.84
CA GLN A 340 16.27 3.13 9.53
C GLN A 340 15.26 2.02 9.83
N ALA A 341 15.75 0.79 10.03
CA ALA A 341 14.92 -0.37 10.37
C ALA A 341 14.13 -0.13 11.66
N TYR A 342 12.88 -0.59 11.70
CA TYR A 342 12.11 -0.62 12.94
C TYR A 342 12.76 -1.57 13.96
N THR A 343 12.55 -1.31 15.24
CA THR A 343 12.94 -2.25 16.32
C THR A 343 12.34 -3.63 16.07
N GLY A 344 13.18 -4.66 15.96
CA GLY A 344 12.74 -6.03 15.66
C GLY A 344 12.61 -6.34 14.16
N VAL A 345 13.15 -5.48 13.32
CA VAL A 345 13.33 -5.72 11.88
C VAL A 345 14.82 -5.77 11.57
N ASP A 346 15.30 -6.90 11.09
CA ASP A 346 16.66 -7.06 10.58
C ASP A 346 16.62 -6.85 9.05
N ILE A 347 17.56 -6.05 8.54
CA ILE A 347 17.70 -5.77 7.10
C ILE A 347 19.15 -6.01 6.72
N ARG A 348 19.37 -6.71 5.61
CA ARG A 348 20.68 -6.85 4.98
C ARG A 348 20.58 -6.58 3.48
N ILE A 349 21.71 -6.22 2.90
CA ILE A 349 21.86 -6.00 1.46
C ILE A 349 22.76 -7.12 0.95
N VAL A 350 22.32 -7.82 -0.09
CA VAL A 350 23.10 -8.92 -0.67
C VAL A 350 23.37 -8.71 -2.14
N ASP A 351 24.52 -9.18 -2.60
CA ASP A 351 24.85 -9.20 -4.03
C ASP A 351 24.16 -10.37 -4.76
N THR A 352 24.43 -10.48 -6.04
CA THR A 352 23.86 -11.54 -6.90
C THR A 352 24.26 -12.96 -6.50
N ASP A 353 25.35 -13.12 -5.75
CA ASP A 353 25.83 -14.40 -5.25
C ASP A 353 25.29 -14.71 -3.85
N GLY A 354 24.47 -13.81 -3.28
CA GLY A 354 23.88 -13.93 -1.95
C GLY A 354 24.84 -13.55 -0.81
N THR A 355 26.00 -12.95 -1.13
CA THR A 355 26.95 -12.45 -0.14
C THR A 355 26.50 -11.09 0.36
N GLU A 356 26.60 -10.84 1.66
CA GLU A 356 26.26 -9.53 2.24
C GLU A 356 27.21 -8.45 1.72
N CYS A 357 26.61 -7.38 1.16
CA CYS A 357 27.31 -6.25 0.61
C CYS A 357 28.00 -5.42 1.69
N LYS A 358 29.10 -4.75 1.32
CA LYS A 358 29.68 -3.73 2.19
C LYS A 358 28.79 -2.49 2.24
N GLN A 359 28.92 -1.75 3.31
CA GLN A 359 28.24 -0.47 3.46
C GLN A 359 28.53 0.46 2.27
N GLY A 360 27.48 1.01 1.68
CA GLY A 360 27.54 1.83 0.47
C GLY A 360 27.40 1.07 -0.85
N ASP A 361 27.62 -0.24 -0.85
CA ASP A 361 27.43 -1.07 -2.04
C ASP A 361 25.94 -1.38 -2.25
N VAL A 362 25.49 -1.34 -3.49
CA VAL A 362 24.09 -1.62 -3.87
C VAL A 362 23.90 -3.12 -4.08
N GLY A 363 22.82 -3.65 -3.50
CA GLY A 363 22.40 -5.04 -3.68
C GLY A 363 20.91 -5.21 -3.38
N GLU A 364 20.43 -6.45 -3.37
CA GLU A 364 19.04 -6.75 -3.03
C GLU A 364 18.79 -6.59 -1.54
N ILE A 365 17.71 -5.87 -1.21
CA ILE A 365 17.24 -5.69 0.18
C ILE A 365 16.56 -6.95 0.64
N GLN A 366 17.02 -7.52 1.74
CA GLN A 366 16.38 -8.66 2.41
C GLN A 366 15.94 -8.26 3.82
N ILE A 367 14.74 -8.70 4.21
CA ILE A 367 14.13 -8.36 5.49
C ILE A 367 13.80 -9.63 6.27
N LYS A 368 14.17 -9.66 7.55
CA LYS A 368 13.80 -10.71 8.51
C LYS A 368 13.11 -10.10 9.70
N SER A 369 11.87 -10.53 9.98
CA SER A 369 11.05 -10.08 11.10
C SER A 369 9.78 -10.92 11.22
N ASP A 370 9.12 -10.85 12.36
CA ASP A 370 7.78 -11.44 12.56
C ASP A 370 6.68 -10.77 11.73
N VAL A 371 6.92 -9.60 11.13
CA VAL A 371 5.98 -8.91 10.22
C VAL A 371 5.91 -9.54 8.83
N ILE A 372 6.84 -10.46 8.50
CA ILE A 372 6.87 -11.11 7.19
C ILE A 372 5.67 -12.04 7.04
N MET A 373 5.00 -11.94 5.90
CA MET A 373 3.84 -12.76 5.54
C MET A 373 4.08 -14.25 5.78
N LYS A 374 3.02 -15.00 6.01
CA LYS A 374 3.08 -16.48 6.08
C LYS A 374 3.49 -17.13 4.75
N GLY A 375 3.38 -16.39 3.65
CA GLY A 375 3.64 -16.80 2.29
C GLY A 375 2.51 -16.44 1.34
N TYR A 376 2.72 -16.66 0.05
CA TYR A 376 1.68 -16.49 -0.97
C TYR A 376 0.74 -17.71 -0.97
N TRP A 377 -0.55 -17.45 -1.13
CA TRP A 377 -1.58 -18.48 -1.18
C TRP A 377 -1.36 -19.43 -2.35
N LYS A 378 -1.21 -20.72 -2.07
CA LYS A 378 -1.03 -21.80 -3.07
C LYS A 378 0.08 -21.54 -4.09
N ARG A 379 1.21 -21.00 -3.65
CA ARG A 379 2.37 -20.69 -4.50
C ARG A 379 3.66 -21.21 -3.87
N ASP A 380 3.79 -22.52 -3.74
CA ASP A 380 4.92 -23.16 -3.03
C ASP A 380 6.30 -22.78 -3.62
N GLU A 381 6.42 -22.75 -4.96
CA GLU A 381 7.65 -22.34 -5.63
C GLU A 381 8.01 -20.89 -5.29
N ALA A 382 7.04 -19.94 -5.47
CA ALA A 382 7.26 -18.54 -5.15
C ALA A 382 7.56 -18.31 -3.65
N ASN A 383 6.98 -19.13 -2.76
CA ASN A 383 7.28 -19.06 -1.33
C ASN A 383 8.72 -19.49 -1.04
N THR A 384 9.19 -20.57 -1.67
CA THR A 384 10.56 -21.06 -1.52
C THR A 384 11.59 -20.07 -2.07
N GLU A 385 11.26 -19.36 -3.16
CA GLU A 385 12.11 -18.33 -3.75
C GLU A 385 12.11 -17.03 -2.95
N SER A 386 10.95 -16.64 -2.39
CA SER A 386 10.80 -15.33 -1.73
C SER A 386 11.25 -15.33 -0.29
N ILE A 387 11.22 -16.48 0.42
CA ILE A 387 11.56 -16.58 1.84
C ILE A 387 12.55 -17.72 2.01
N VAL A 388 13.81 -17.37 2.25
CA VAL A 388 14.92 -18.33 2.45
C VAL A 388 15.56 -18.06 3.81
N ASP A 389 15.65 -19.07 4.67
CA ASP A 389 16.23 -18.97 6.02
C ASP A 389 15.64 -17.80 6.84
N GLU A 390 14.32 -17.61 6.75
CA GLU A 390 13.55 -16.52 7.37
C GLU A 390 13.81 -15.12 6.80
N TRP A 391 14.66 -14.99 5.78
CA TRP A 391 14.88 -13.75 5.05
C TRP A 391 13.91 -13.65 3.87
N PHE A 392 13.14 -12.57 3.85
CA PHE A 392 12.27 -12.24 2.71
C PHE A 392 13.05 -11.41 1.70
N PHE A 393 13.08 -11.86 0.46
CA PHE A 393 13.69 -11.20 -0.68
C PHE A 393 12.69 -10.18 -1.25
N THR A 394 12.99 -8.89 -1.06
CA THR A 394 12.03 -7.82 -1.40
C THR A 394 11.91 -7.60 -2.91
N GLY A 395 12.94 -7.97 -3.67
CA GLY A 395 13.09 -7.62 -5.08
C GLY A 395 13.38 -6.12 -5.28
N ASP A 396 13.64 -5.35 -4.21
CA ASP A 396 14.10 -3.97 -4.27
C ASP A 396 15.63 -3.94 -4.10
N ALA A 397 16.32 -3.10 -4.87
CA ALA A 397 17.75 -2.84 -4.74
C ALA A 397 17.99 -1.57 -3.94
N GLY A 398 18.99 -1.59 -3.07
CA GLY A 398 19.33 -0.45 -2.24
C GLY A 398 20.67 -0.60 -1.54
N PHE A 399 21.00 0.36 -0.71
CA PHE A 399 22.23 0.38 0.10
C PHE A 399 22.01 1.09 1.42
N PHE A 400 22.86 0.82 2.40
CA PHE A 400 22.96 1.60 3.63
C PHE A 400 24.07 2.63 3.53
N ASP A 401 23.80 3.86 3.94
CA ASP A 401 24.84 4.87 4.13
C ASP A 401 25.66 4.65 5.42
N GLU A 402 26.62 5.54 5.69
CA GLU A 402 27.51 5.43 6.84
C GLU A 402 26.81 5.52 8.20
N ASP A 403 25.63 6.13 8.24
CA ASP A 403 24.78 6.28 9.45
C ASP A 403 23.72 5.17 9.58
N GLY A 404 23.70 4.20 8.67
CA GLY A 404 22.74 3.09 8.66
C GLY A 404 21.34 3.45 8.15
N PHE A 405 21.23 4.50 7.32
CA PHE A 405 19.99 4.83 6.63
C PHE A 405 19.89 4.08 5.31
N LEU A 406 18.72 3.47 5.06
CA LEU A 406 18.43 2.75 3.83
C LEU A 406 18.05 3.72 2.70
N PHE A 407 18.71 3.55 1.56
CA PHE A 407 18.37 4.21 0.30
C PHE A 407 17.95 3.15 -0.71
N ILE A 408 16.75 3.31 -1.28
CA ILE A 408 16.28 2.43 -2.36
C ILE A 408 16.75 3.01 -3.68
N HIS A 409 17.35 2.16 -4.50
CA HIS A 409 17.78 2.52 -5.85
C HIS A 409 16.68 2.23 -6.87
N ASP A 410 16.22 0.96 -6.94
CA ASP A 410 15.16 0.50 -7.87
C ASP A 410 14.73 -0.94 -7.55
N ARG A 411 13.89 -1.51 -8.41
CA ARG A 411 13.63 -2.94 -8.44
C ARG A 411 14.79 -3.69 -9.10
N VAL A 412 15.24 -4.78 -8.49
CA VAL A 412 16.30 -5.64 -9.04
C VAL A 412 16.01 -6.05 -10.49
N LYS A 413 14.76 -6.40 -10.80
CA LYS A 413 14.30 -6.81 -12.12
C LYS A 413 14.07 -5.67 -13.13
N ASP A 414 13.93 -4.42 -12.67
CA ASP A 414 13.80 -3.24 -13.53
C ASP A 414 15.18 -2.63 -13.83
N MET A 415 16.23 -3.11 -13.17
CA MET A 415 17.62 -2.75 -13.44
C MET A 415 17.99 -3.06 -14.89
N ILE A 416 18.60 -2.10 -15.56
CA ILE A 416 19.04 -2.21 -16.94
C ILE A 416 20.49 -2.67 -16.96
N ILE A 417 20.78 -3.76 -17.64
CA ILE A 417 22.15 -4.29 -17.78
C ILE A 417 22.69 -3.89 -19.14
N SER A 418 23.42 -2.79 -19.19
CA SER A 418 24.00 -2.24 -20.42
C SER A 418 25.51 -2.45 -20.45
N GLY A 419 25.98 -3.32 -21.33
CA GLY A 419 27.41 -3.60 -21.46
C GLY A 419 28.09 -4.19 -20.23
N GLY A 420 27.34 -4.81 -19.35
CA GLY A 420 27.81 -5.36 -18.07
C GLY A 420 27.74 -4.38 -16.90
N GLU A 421 27.28 -3.15 -17.12
CA GLU A 421 27.06 -2.15 -16.09
C GLU A 421 25.59 -2.13 -15.65
N ASN A 422 25.35 -2.05 -14.36
CA ASN A 422 24.03 -1.95 -13.77
C ASN A 422 23.56 -0.50 -13.78
N ILE A 423 22.44 -0.23 -14.44
CA ILE A 423 21.81 1.10 -14.49
C ILE A 423 20.44 1.00 -13.86
N TYR A 424 20.18 1.85 -12.89
CA TYR A 424 18.92 1.86 -12.15
C TYR A 424 18.00 2.94 -12.73
N PRO A 425 16.81 2.55 -13.26
CA PRO A 425 15.86 3.50 -13.83
C PRO A 425 15.59 4.71 -12.95
N ALA A 426 15.38 4.52 -11.64
CA ALA A 426 15.09 5.62 -10.73
C ALA A 426 16.21 6.67 -10.62
N GLU A 427 17.47 6.29 -10.76
CA GLU A 427 18.58 7.24 -10.80
C GLU A 427 18.49 8.15 -12.03
N VAL A 428 18.18 7.56 -13.19
CA VAL A 428 18.03 8.29 -14.45
C VAL A 428 16.77 9.16 -14.42
N GLU A 429 15.66 8.64 -13.92
CA GLU A 429 14.40 9.37 -13.73
C GLU A 429 14.60 10.59 -12.85
N ASN A 430 15.31 10.46 -11.72
CA ASN A 430 15.64 11.59 -10.83
C ASN A 430 16.48 12.66 -11.53
N ALA A 431 17.45 12.25 -12.34
CA ALA A 431 18.26 13.19 -13.11
C ALA A 431 17.39 13.94 -14.15
N LEU A 432 16.50 13.26 -14.83
CA LEU A 432 15.56 13.86 -15.79
C LEU A 432 14.57 14.80 -15.10
N MET A 433 14.02 14.40 -13.95
CA MET A 433 13.07 15.20 -13.17
C MET A 433 13.67 16.47 -12.56
N SER A 434 14.99 16.61 -12.52
CA SER A 434 15.65 17.88 -12.14
C SER A 434 15.58 18.94 -13.24
N HIS A 435 15.14 18.59 -14.45
CA HIS A 435 14.91 19.55 -15.53
C HIS A 435 13.63 20.35 -15.29
N PRO A 436 13.65 21.70 -15.35
CA PRO A 436 12.52 22.56 -14.95
C PRO A 436 11.24 22.37 -15.78
N ASP A 437 11.37 21.87 -17.00
CA ASP A 437 10.24 21.67 -17.91
C ASP A 437 9.75 20.22 -17.97
N ILE A 438 10.35 19.28 -17.23
CA ILE A 438 9.90 17.88 -17.14
C ILE A 438 8.99 17.74 -15.90
N ILE A 439 7.76 17.30 -16.12
CA ILE A 439 6.78 17.09 -15.04
C ILE A 439 6.68 15.62 -14.61
N ASP A 440 7.04 14.68 -15.50
CA ASP A 440 7.12 13.25 -15.17
C ASP A 440 8.08 12.53 -16.11
N ALA A 441 8.73 11.46 -15.60
CA ALA A 441 9.66 10.65 -16.36
C ALA A 441 9.56 9.18 -15.94
N ALA A 442 9.73 8.27 -16.91
CA ALA A 442 9.90 6.84 -16.69
C ALA A 442 11.03 6.31 -17.56
N VAL A 443 11.82 5.40 -17.01
CA VAL A 443 12.98 4.82 -17.70
C VAL A 443 12.88 3.30 -17.73
N VAL A 444 13.21 2.71 -18.88
CA VAL A 444 13.21 1.26 -19.10
C VAL A 444 14.42 0.80 -19.91
N GLY A 445 14.79 -0.46 -19.71
CA GLY A 445 15.75 -1.14 -20.60
C GLY A 445 15.07 -1.60 -21.87
N VAL A 446 15.67 -1.27 -23.03
CA VAL A 446 15.24 -1.77 -24.33
C VAL A 446 16.38 -2.56 -24.96
N PRO A 447 16.08 -3.55 -25.85
CA PRO A 447 17.10 -4.38 -26.49
C PRO A 447 18.09 -3.56 -27.32
N ASP A 448 19.38 -3.84 -27.16
CA ASP A 448 20.47 -3.27 -27.95
C ASP A 448 21.42 -4.38 -28.43
N ASP A 449 21.79 -4.34 -29.73
CA ASP A 449 22.59 -5.42 -30.31
C ASP A 449 24.05 -5.41 -29.86
N LYS A 450 24.55 -4.27 -29.36
CA LYS A 450 25.93 -4.10 -28.91
C LYS A 450 26.06 -4.28 -27.40
N TRP A 451 25.10 -3.74 -26.63
CA TRP A 451 25.20 -3.64 -25.18
C TRP A 451 24.27 -4.62 -24.44
N GLY A 452 23.47 -5.41 -25.20
CA GLY A 452 22.42 -6.28 -24.66
C GLY A 452 21.15 -5.50 -24.38
N GLU A 453 21.24 -4.50 -23.48
CA GLU A 453 20.21 -3.53 -23.21
C GLU A 453 20.77 -2.10 -23.28
N THR A 454 19.88 -1.14 -23.55
CA THR A 454 20.20 0.27 -23.47
C THR A 454 19.07 1.05 -22.79
N VAL A 455 19.38 2.26 -22.32
CA VAL A 455 18.46 3.10 -21.55
C VAL A 455 17.54 3.86 -22.48
N LYS A 456 16.22 3.71 -22.30
CA LYS A 456 15.19 4.51 -22.95
C LYS A 456 14.37 5.27 -21.93
N ALA A 457 14.19 6.59 -22.15
CA ALA A 457 13.35 7.42 -21.33
C ALA A 457 12.00 7.73 -22.01
N PHE A 458 10.95 7.83 -21.20
CA PHE A 458 9.64 8.39 -21.54
C PHE A 458 9.46 9.63 -20.68
N VAL A 459 9.15 10.76 -21.32
CA VAL A 459 9.13 12.06 -20.67
C VAL A 459 7.82 12.78 -20.94
N THR A 460 7.24 13.36 -19.89
CA THR A 460 6.10 14.27 -19.98
C THR A 460 6.59 15.69 -19.69
N LEU A 461 6.33 16.61 -20.62
CA LEU A 461 6.73 18.01 -20.50
C LEU A 461 5.60 18.88 -19.94
N SER A 462 5.96 20.02 -19.37
CA SER A 462 5.00 21.07 -18.99
C SER A 462 4.25 21.59 -20.22
N GLU A 463 3.03 22.08 -20.04
CA GLU A 463 2.24 22.71 -21.11
C GLU A 463 3.06 23.79 -21.84
N ASP A 464 2.90 23.84 -23.17
CA ASP A 464 3.58 24.79 -24.07
C ASP A 464 5.11 24.68 -24.13
N LYS A 465 5.71 23.62 -23.54
CA LYS A 465 7.14 23.34 -23.64
C LYS A 465 7.43 22.30 -24.73
N ASN A 466 8.54 22.51 -25.41
CA ASN A 466 9.00 21.63 -26.46
C ASN A 466 10.52 21.50 -26.42
N HIS A 467 10.99 20.26 -26.31
CA HIS A 467 12.40 19.90 -26.33
C HIS A 467 12.63 18.79 -27.34
N SER A 468 13.80 18.74 -27.92
CA SER A 468 14.20 17.58 -28.72
C SER A 468 14.73 16.46 -27.81
N GLU A 469 14.71 15.24 -28.31
CA GLU A 469 15.36 14.09 -27.67
C GLU A 469 16.83 14.40 -27.33
N ALA A 470 17.56 15.06 -28.23
CA ALA A 470 18.96 15.43 -28.06
C ALA A 470 19.15 16.41 -26.87
N ASP A 471 18.23 17.34 -26.67
CA ASP A 471 18.29 18.31 -25.56
C ASP A 471 18.18 17.58 -24.21
N ILE A 472 17.23 16.67 -24.08
CA ILE A 472 17.02 15.89 -22.85
C ILE A 472 18.20 14.95 -22.57
N ILE A 473 18.73 14.29 -23.61
CA ILE A 473 19.92 13.44 -23.47
C ILE A 473 21.13 14.28 -23.09
N SER A 474 21.31 15.46 -23.67
CA SER A 474 22.41 16.36 -23.33
C SER A 474 22.30 16.82 -21.87
N TYR A 475 21.11 17.22 -21.45
CA TYR A 475 20.86 17.60 -20.05
C TYR A 475 21.22 16.46 -19.08
N SER A 476 20.76 15.23 -19.38
CA SER A 476 21.05 14.08 -18.51
C SER A 476 22.55 13.82 -18.34
N LYS A 477 23.36 14.05 -19.39
CA LYS A 477 24.83 13.90 -19.34
C LYS A 477 25.53 14.92 -18.45
N GLU A 478 24.89 16.03 -18.14
CA GLU A 478 25.38 17.01 -17.18
C GLU A 478 25.09 16.62 -15.73
N GLN A 479 24.11 15.72 -15.51
CA GLN A 479 23.65 15.32 -14.20
C GLN A 479 24.22 13.98 -13.73
N ILE A 480 24.38 13.01 -14.65
CA ILE A 480 24.81 11.63 -14.34
C ILE A 480 25.87 11.15 -15.33
N ALA A 481 26.55 10.05 -14.98
CA ALA A 481 27.58 9.45 -15.83
C ALA A 481 27.01 9.07 -17.20
N SER A 482 27.78 9.33 -18.26
CA SER A 482 27.30 9.19 -19.66
C SER A 482 26.77 7.80 -20.02
N TYR A 483 27.31 6.73 -19.42
CA TYR A 483 26.85 5.36 -19.68
C TYR A 483 25.46 5.08 -19.09
N LYS A 484 25.00 5.86 -18.11
CA LYS A 484 23.67 5.78 -17.50
C LYS A 484 22.61 6.59 -18.26
N CYS A 485 23.04 7.54 -19.09
CA CYS A 485 22.14 8.44 -19.77
C CYS A 485 21.26 7.71 -20.80
N PRO A 486 20.02 8.18 -21.04
CA PRO A 486 19.19 7.65 -22.09
C PRO A 486 19.87 7.70 -23.45
N THR A 487 19.72 6.65 -24.25
CA THR A 487 20.13 6.61 -25.64
C THR A 487 18.99 7.01 -26.58
N SER A 488 17.75 6.99 -26.05
CA SER A 488 16.55 7.44 -26.75
C SER A 488 15.50 8.00 -25.77
N VAL A 489 14.71 8.97 -26.23
CA VAL A 489 13.66 9.63 -25.46
C VAL A 489 12.36 9.70 -26.27
N ASP A 490 11.26 9.19 -25.72
CA ASP A 490 9.92 9.37 -26.26
C ASP A 490 9.15 10.37 -25.40
N PHE A 491 8.47 11.32 -26.04
CA PHE A 491 7.59 12.26 -25.35
C PHE A 491 6.17 11.72 -25.34
N ILE A 492 5.59 11.58 -24.13
CA ILE A 492 4.24 11.06 -23.94
C ILE A 492 3.43 11.97 -23.03
N ASN A 493 2.11 11.94 -23.16
CA ASN A 493 1.23 12.81 -22.38
C ASN A 493 1.16 12.37 -20.91
N ASP A 494 1.14 11.06 -20.66
CA ASP A 494 1.00 10.49 -19.32
C ASP A 494 1.86 9.24 -19.16
N ILE A 495 2.59 9.14 -18.06
CA ILE A 495 3.31 7.93 -17.64
C ILE A 495 2.30 6.91 -17.09
N PRO A 496 2.22 5.68 -17.63
CA PRO A 496 1.30 4.67 -17.12
C PRO A 496 1.66 4.26 -15.69
N ARG A 497 0.66 4.33 -14.80
CA ARG A 497 0.83 4.01 -13.37
C ARG A 497 -0.24 3.03 -12.92
N ASN A 498 0.10 2.21 -11.94
CA ASN A 498 -0.89 1.40 -11.25
C ASN A 498 -1.73 2.28 -10.28
N PRO A 499 -2.81 1.72 -9.70
CA PRO A 499 -3.68 2.45 -8.78
C PRO A 499 -3.01 2.99 -7.50
N SER A 500 -1.86 2.45 -7.12
CA SER A 500 -1.04 2.97 -6.02
C SER A 500 -0.04 4.05 -6.44
N GLY A 501 -0.11 4.51 -7.70
CA GLY A 501 0.78 5.56 -8.25
C GLY A 501 2.13 5.05 -8.77
N LYS A 502 2.38 3.72 -8.76
CA LYS A 502 3.63 3.13 -9.21
C LYS A 502 3.69 3.03 -10.73
N ILE A 503 4.82 3.42 -11.33
CA ILE A 503 5.07 3.32 -12.77
C ILE A 503 4.92 1.86 -13.25
N LEU A 504 4.15 1.67 -14.31
CA LEU A 504 3.99 0.39 -14.98
C LEU A 504 5.05 0.22 -16.09
N ARG A 505 6.33 0.07 -15.67
CA ARG A 505 7.46 -0.05 -16.62
C ARG A 505 7.28 -1.20 -17.63
N ARG A 506 6.58 -2.27 -17.23
CA ARG A 506 6.25 -3.37 -18.15
C ARG A 506 5.51 -2.88 -19.37
N VAL A 507 4.50 -2.03 -19.20
CA VAL A 507 3.69 -1.49 -20.31
C VAL A 507 4.54 -0.66 -21.26
N LEU A 508 5.51 0.10 -20.73
CA LEU A 508 6.42 0.90 -21.55
C LEU A 508 7.49 0.06 -22.26
N ARG A 509 7.92 -1.04 -21.65
CA ARG A 509 9.02 -1.89 -22.12
C ARG A 509 8.56 -2.95 -23.14
N GLU A 510 7.38 -3.55 -22.92
CA GLU A 510 6.85 -4.70 -23.66
C GLU A 510 6.90 -4.54 -25.20
N PRO A 511 6.52 -3.38 -25.81
CA PRO A 511 6.55 -3.22 -27.27
C PRO A 511 7.93 -3.45 -27.90
N PHE A 512 9.01 -3.09 -27.19
CA PHE A 512 10.38 -3.22 -27.71
C PHE A 512 10.95 -4.64 -27.61
N TRP A 513 10.40 -5.46 -26.72
CA TRP A 513 10.85 -6.84 -26.49
C TRP A 513 10.06 -7.85 -27.31
N GLU A 514 8.79 -7.59 -27.62
CA GLU A 514 7.95 -8.45 -28.47
C GLU A 514 8.50 -8.56 -29.90
N GLU A 515 9.03 -7.48 -30.45
CA GLU A 515 9.64 -7.45 -31.79
C GLU A 515 10.86 -8.38 -31.94
N LYS A 516 11.57 -8.68 -30.87
CA LYS A 516 12.76 -9.56 -30.84
C LYS A 516 12.48 -11.00 -30.38
N GLY A 517 11.22 -11.38 -30.14
CA GLY A 517 10.82 -12.76 -29.80
C GLY A 517 11.37 -13.26 -28.45
N ARG A 518 11.87 -12.38 -27.58
CA ARG A 518 12.23 -12.69 -26.20
C ARG A 518 11.04 -12.38 -25.28
N LYS A 519 10.53 -13.42 -24.61
CA LYS A 519 9.59 -13.19 -23.50
C LYS A 519 10.31 -12.41 -22.41
N VAL A 520 9.73 -11.28 -22.00
CA VAL A 520 10.16 -10.52 -20.83
C VAL A 520 9.92 -11.41 -19.61
N SER A 521 10.97 -11.84 -18.94
CA SER A 521 10.90 -12.60 -17.68
C SER A 521 10.50 -11.69 -16.52
#